data_fd4bd445e62a323b4d41e531b18a7eed
#
_entry.id   fd4bd445e62a323b4d41e531b18a7eed
#
_cell.length_a   1.000
_cell.length_b   1.000
_cell.length_c   1.000
_cell.angle_alpha   90.00
_cell.angle_beta   90.00
_cell.angle_gamma   90.00
#
_symmetry.space_group_name_H-M   'P 1'
#
loop_
_entity.id
_entity.type
_entity.pdbx_description
1 polymer ?
#
loop_
_entity_poly.entity_id
_entity_poly.type
_entity_poly.pdbx_seq_one_letter_code
_entity_poly.pdbx_strand_id
1 'polypeptide(L)'
;MGIVILKRRQFLRGSLALIGLGAMNRCSRLPLPANRPPTIGYLGLGYPRNLQLLGIFIDQLRELDSPHREIIVVEQRPAEPDAPLLSLARELVALKVDLIFAPGTPFVQAAKQATSTIPIVSISPDPVGTGIVSSLARPSSNVTGISMLTSGTDAKRVELLKETIPSARRVDVFWDPNIADKRANLLETQRAASNLGLQVRSREVTDPNGFDAVFEAIAGDRPDALITLVDAFTNGNWPRVAEFALEQRLPSICEARGHVTSGGLMSYGQDFANEIRRAATFADRILRGGKPTELPIEQPTKFDLVISKKTADELGLTIPQSILAQANEIIE
;
A
#
# COMPACT_ATOMS: atom_id res chain seq x y z
N MET A 1 21.24 17.25 -10.91
CA MET A 1 20.83 16.76 -12.26
C MET A 1 19.69 15.77 -12.01
N GLY A 2 18.52 16.00 -12.55
CA GLY A 2 17.29 15.46 -11.99
C GLY A 2 16.79 14.16 -12.63
N ILE A 3 15.93 13.45 -11.92
CA ILE A 3 15.09 12.38 -12.47
C ILE A 3 14.21 12.96 -13.57
N VAL A 4 14.24 12.33 -14.75
CA VAL A 4 13.34 12.67 -15.84
C VAL A 4 12.05 11.84 -15.67
N ILE A 5 10.97 12.51 -15.29
CA ILE A 5 9.63 11.91 -15.28
C ILE A 5 9.01 12.15 -16.65
N LEU A 6 8.94 11.11 -17.49
CA LEU A 6 8.34 11.20 -18.81
C LEU A 6 6.84 10.86 -18.74
N LYS A 7 6.01 11.84 -19.11
CA LYS A 7 4.56 11.66 -19.30
C LYS A 7 4.26 11.28 -20.76
N ARG A 8 3.22 10.49 -20.98
CA ARG A 8 2.75 9.83 -22.23
C ARG A 8 2.89 10.63 -23.56
N ARG A 9 3.04 11.96 -23.55
CA ARG A 9 3.02 12.82 -24.74
C ARG A 9 4.38 13.10 -25.40
N GLN A 10 5.50 12.66 -24.86
CA GLN A 10 6.85 13.06 -25.35
C GLN A 10 7.59 12.00 -26.18
N PHE A 11 7.03 10.80 -26.35
CA PHE A 11 7.76 9.65 -26.91
C PHE A 11 7.62 9.41 -28.41
N LEU A 12 6.97 10.27 -29.18
CA LEU A 12 6.71 10.04 -30.63
C LEU A 12 7.75 10.62 -31.58
N ARG A 13 8.93 11.05 -31.13
CA ARG A 13 9.98 11.56 -32.01
C ARG A 13 11.35 10.98 -31.65
N GLY A 14 11.74 9.93 -32.33
CA GLY A 14 13.14 9.50 -32.34
C GLY A 14 13.35 7.99 -32.40
N SER A 15 13.08 7.36 -33.52
CA SER A 15 13.57 6.00 -33.79
C SER A 15 13.81 5.80 -35.28
N LEU A 16 15.08 5.83 -35.66
CA LEU A 16 15.53 5.21 -36.92
C LEU A 16 17.00 4.78 -36.79
N ALA A 17 17.23 3.51 -37.26
CA ALA A 17 18.50 2.83 -37.56
C ALA A 17 19.21 2.16 -36.37
N LEU A 18 19.67 0.90 -36.44
CA LEU A 18 20.29 0.10 -37.47
C LEU A 18 20.29 -1.40 -37.09
N ILE A 19 20.22 -2.23 -38.12
CA ILE A 19 20.22 -3.71 -38.11
C ILE A 19 21.65 -4.23 -37.96
N GLY A 20 21.85 -5.29 -37.15
CA GLY A 20 23.07 -6.08 -37.14
C GLY A 20 22.83 -7.48 -36.59
N LEU A 21 22.86 -8.52 -37.47
CA LEU A 21 22.72 -9.93 -37.15
C LEU A 21 23.93 -10.49 -36.38
N GLY A 22 23.69 -11.38 -35.42
CA GLY A 22 24.69 -12.23 -34.82
C GLY A 22 24.11 -13.18 -33.80
N ALA A 23 23.85 -14.44 -34.19
CA ALA A 23 23.41 -15.51 -33.34
C ALA A 23 24.53 -15.98 -32.38
N MET A 24 24.24 -16.30 -31.13
CA MET A 24 24.57 -17.59 -30.47
C MET A 24 24.14 -17.60 -29.01
N ASN A 25 23.52 -18.71 -28.62
CA ASN A 25 23.04 -19.09 -27.29
C ASN A 25 24.09 -18.95 -26.19
N ARG A 26 23.73 -18.20 -25.14
CA ARG A 26 24.09 -18.52 -23.75
C ARG A 26 23.15 -17.70 -22.84
N CYS A 27 22.31 -18.38 -22.06
CA CYS A 27 21.52 -17.77 -20.99
C CYS A 27 22.43 -17.31 -19.84
N SER A 28 23.12 -16.21 -20.05
CA SER A 28 23.70 -15.38 -19.00
C SER A 28 23.08 -14.00 -19.19
N ARG A 29 22.26 -13.54 -18.23
CA ARG A 29 21.81 -12.15 -18.23
C ARG A 29 23.03 -11.26 -18.33
N LEU A 30 23.16 -10.58 -19.46
CA LEU A 30 24.14 -9.51 -19.63
C LEU A 30 23.88 -8.45 -18.53
N PRO A 31 24.94 -7.93 -17.88
CA PRO A 31 24.80 -6.71 -17.10
C PRO A 31 24.15 -5.66 -17.98
N LEU A 32 23.36 -4.77 -17.37
CA LEU A 32 22.76 -3.63 -18.07
C LEU A 32 23.80 -3.02 -19.01
N PRO A 33 23.46 -2.74 -20.28
CA PRO A 33 24.41 -2.11 -21.16
C PRO A 33 24.89 -0.81 -20.52
N ALA A 34 26.19 -0.63 -20.40
CA ALA A 34 26.86 0.40 -19.61
C ALA A 34 26.48 1.87 -19.95
N ASN A 35 25.51 2.08 -20.86
CA ASN A 35 25.23 3.39 -21.47
C ASN A 35 23.78 3.89 -21.38
N ARG A 36 22.87 3.22 -20.65
CA ARG A 36 21.54 3.81 -20.41
C ARG A 36 21.20 3.85 -18.93
N PRO A 37 20.51 4.90 -18.48
CA PRO A 37 20.01 4.92 -17.10
C PRO A 37 19.02 3.79 -16.88
N PRO A 38 19.00 3.15 -15.67
CA PRO A 38 18.01 2.17 -15.32
C PRO A 38 16.61 2.79 -15.32
N THR A 39 15.66 2.05 -15.85
CA THR A 39 14.26 2.48 -15.96
C THR A 39 13.40 1.65 -15.06
N ILE A 40 12.67 2.30 -14.15
CA ILE A 40 11.70 1.68 -13.26
C ILE A 40 10.30 1.99 -13.77
N GLY A 41 9.49 0.97 -13.97
CA GLY A 41 8.07 1.10 -14.24
C GLY A 41 7.27 1.20 -12.94
N TYR A 42 6.44 2.21 -12.77
CA TYR A 42 5.48 2.28 -11.68
C TYR A 42 4.09 1.89 -12.17
N LEU A 43 3.50 0.89 -11.54
CA LEU A 43 2.12 0.45 -11.73
C LEU A 43 1.38 0.55 -10.41
N GLY A 44 0.55 1.55 -10.25
CA GLY A 44 -0.19 1.82 -9.02
C GLY A 44 -1.28 2.87 -9.26
N LEU A 45 -2.07 3.19 -8.23
CA LEU A 45 -3.11 4.22 -8.35
C LEU A 45 -2.52 5.61 -8.59
N GLY A 46 -3.27 6.43 -9.35
CA GLY A 46 -2.91 7.79 -9.73
C GLY A 46 -3.29 8.87 -8.70
N TYR A 47 -3.85 8.51 -7.56
CA TYR A 47 -4.24 9.48 -6.54
C TYR A 47 -3.03 10.25 -5.99
N PRO A 48 -3.19 11.53 -5.60
CA PRO A 48 -2.08 12.37 -5.12
C PRO A 48 -1.26 11.72 -4.02
N ARG A 49 -1.90 11.05 -3.06
CA ARG A 49 -1.22 10.35 -1.97
C ARG A 49 -0.37 9.18 -2.47
N ASN A 50 -0.87 8.39 -3.40
CA ASN A 50 -0.12 7.27 -3.97
C ASN A 50 1.10 7.76 -4.74
N LEU A 51 0.99 8.91 -5.41
CA LEU A 51 2.12 9.58 -6.06
C LEU A 51 3.12 10.17 -5.06
N GLN A 52 2.67 10.63 -3.88
CA GLN A 52 3.57 11.01 -2.78
C GLN A 52 4.36 9.80 -2.26
N LEU A 53 3.74 8.63 -2.13
CA LEU A 53 4.43 7.39 -1.76
C LEU A 53 5.47 6.98 -2.81
N LEU A 54 5.16 7.15 -4.10
CA LEU A 54 6.15 6.99 -5.16
C LEU A 54 7.32 7.98 -5.00
N GLY A 55 7.05 9.22 -4.57
CA GLY A 55 8.07 10.20 -4.21
C GLY A 55 9.03 9.67 -3.14
N ILE A 56 8.50 9.10 -2.05
CA ILE A 56 9.29 8.48 -0.97
C ILE A 56 10.18 7.36 -1.51
N PHE A 57 9.64 6.51 -2.39
CA PHE A 57 10.40 5.44 -3.04
C PHE A 57 11.59 5.99 -3.86
N ILE A 58 11.34 7.02 -4.65
CA ILE A 58 12.33 7.66 -5.50
C ILE A 58 13.41 8.36 -4.64
N ASP A 59 13.01 9.08 -3.60
CA ASP A 59 13.94 9.79 -2.72
C ASP A 59 14.83 8.80 -1.97
N GLN A 60 14.28 7.68 -1.51
CA GLN A 60 15.08 6.62 -0.90
C GLN A 60 16.09 6.01 -1.87
N LEU A 61 15.73 5.80 -3.13
CA LEU A 61 16.68 5.34 -4.15
C LEU A 61 17.82 6.33 -4.37
N ARG A 62 17.58 7.62 -4.23
CA ARG A 62 18.61 8.66 -4.32
C ARG A 62 19.53 8.68 -3.10
N GLU A 63 18.99 8.41 -1.91
CA GLU A 63 19.77 8.37 -0.66
C GLU A 63 20.67 7.14 -0.57
N LEU A 64 20.28 6.04 -1.23
CA LEU A 64 21.11 4.84 -1.28
C LEU A 64 22.40 5.13 -2.07
N ASP A 65 23.54 4.59 -1.58
CA ASP A 65 24.83 4.70 -2.27
C ASP A 65 24.89 3.80 -3.51
N SER A 66 23.99 4.05 -4.44
CA SER A 66 23.83 3.33 -5.70
C SER A 66 24.61 4.03 -6.81
N PRO A 67 25.34 3.29 -7.65
CA PRO A 67 25.96 3.86 -8.85
C PRO A 67 24.93 4.46 -9.82
N HIS A 68 23.65 4.15 -9.65
CA HIS A 68 22.53 4.59 -10.50
C HIS A 68 21.68 5.71 -9.90
N ARG A 69 21.98 6.18 -8.66
CA ARG A 69 21.14 7.13 -7.91
C ARG A 69 20.81 8.44 -8.64
N GLU A 70 21.68 8.88 -9.54
CA GLU A 70 21.52 10.17 -10.25
C GLU A 70 20.79 10.04 -11.58
N ILE A 71 20.56 8.82 -12.07
CA ILE A 71 20.09 8.57 -13.45
C ILE A 71 19.00 7.48 -13.46
N ILE A 72 18.01 7.60 -12.59
CA ILE A 72 16.85 6.68 -12.61
C ILE A 72 15.71 7.34 -13.36
N VAL A 73 15.23 6.68 -14.42
CA VAL A 73 14.04 7.09 -15.16
C VAL A 73 12.85 6.31 -14.60
N VAL A 74 11.78 7.01 -14.24
CA VAL A 74 10.54 6.38 -13.75
C VAL A 74 9.44 6.56 -14.77
N GLU A 75 9.00 5.45 -15.37
CA GLU A 75 7.86 5.38 -16.24
C GLU A 75 6.60 5.10 -15.43
N GLN A 76 5.68 6.04 -15.39
CA GLN A 76 4.47 5.93 -14.61
C GLN A 76 3.30 5.44 -15.45
N ARG A 77 2.60 4.43 -14.94
CA ARG A 77 1.29 4.00 -15.43
C ARG A 77 0.31 4.04 -14.26
N PRO A 78 -0.08 5.27 -13.86
CA PRO A 78 -1.06 5.42 -12.80
C PRO A 78 -2.41 4.87 -13.28
N ALA A 79 -3.01 4.02 -12.47
CA ALA A 79 -4.31 3.44 -12.76
C ALA A 79 -5.42 4.30 -12.15
N GLU A 80 -6.46 4.55 -12.91
CA GLU A 80 -7.77 4.94 -12.41
C GLU A 80 -8.47 3.71 -11.83
N PRO A 81 -9.53 3.85 -11.01
CA PRO A 81 -10.20 2.73 -10.35
C PRO A 81 -10.59 1.58 -11.29
N ASP A 82 -11.11 1.90 -12.50
CA ASP A 82 -11.58 0.92 -13.48
C ASP A 82 -10.58 0.69 -14.63
N ALA A 83 -9.31 1.07 -14.44
CA ALA A 83 -8.32 0.96 -15.50
C ALA A 83 -8.01 -0.51 -15.83
N PRO A 84 -7.77 -0.84 -17.09
CA PRO A 84 -7.35 -2.17 -17.50
C PRO A 84 -5.89 -2.43 -17.11
N LEU A 85 -5.66 -2.83 -15.85
CA LEU A 85 -4.34 -2.97 -15.23
C LEU A 85 -3.36 -3.82 -16.07
N LEU A 86 -3.86 -4.90 -16.68
CA LEU A 86 -3.05 -5.76 -17.53
C LEU A 86 -2.54 -5.01 -18.79
N SER A 87 -3.33 -4.11 -19.36
CA SER A 87 -2.89 -3.27 -20.48
C SER A 87 -1.79 -2.31 -20.05
N LEU A 88 -1.95 -1.66 -18.90
CA LEU A 88 -0.93 -0.75 -18.35
C LEU A 88 0.38 -1.50 -18.02
N ALA A 89 0.27 -2.72 -17.47
CA ALA A 89 1.44 -3.57 -17.23
C ALA A 89 2.15 -3.94 -18.53
N ARG A 90 1.41 -4.30 -19.59
CA ARG A 90 1.98 -4.60 -20.92
C ARG A 90 2.65 -3.41 -21.57
N GLU A 91 2.16 -2.18 -21.34
CA GLU A 91 2.84 -0.96 -21.79
C GLU A 91 4.23 -0.84 -21.15
N LEU A 92 4.35 -1.08 -19.83
CA LEU A 92 5.65 -1.07 -19.14
C LEU A 92 6.60 -2.15 -19.69
N VAL A 93 6.07 -3.34 -19.97
CA VAL A 93 6.86 -4.43 -20.60
C VAL A 93 7.36 -4.03 -21.99
N ALA A 94 6.50 -3.39 -22.81
CA ALA A 94 6.86 -2.89 -24.14
C ALA A 94 7.96 -1.80 -24.09
N LEU A 95 7.97 -0.98 -23.04
CA LEU A 95 9.02 0.00 -22.78
C LEU A 95 10.34 -0.62 -22.33
N LYS A 96 10.38 -1.93 -22.07
CA LYS A 96 11.57 -2.68 -21.60
C LYS A 96 12.16 -2.07 -20.32
N VAL A 97 11.29 -1.75 -19.37
CA VAL A 97 11.74 -1.29 -18.04
C VAL A 97 12.61 -2.36 -17.36
N ASP A 98 13.57 -1.96 -16.54
CA ASP A 98 14.49 -2.89 -15.86
C ASP A 98 13.87 -3.53 -14.64
N LEU A 99 12.84 -2.87 -14.06
CA LEU A 99 12.11 -3.30 -12.87
C LEU A 99 10.71 -2.67 -12.90
N ILE A 100 9.72 -3.39 -12.35
CA ILE A 100 8.38 -2.84 -12.08
C ILE A 100 8.20 -2.71 -10.57
N PHE A 101 7.86 -1.51 -10.11
CA PHE A 101 7.37 -1.27 -8.75
C PHE A 101 5.84 -1.28 -8.76
N ALA A 102 5.24 -2.23 -8.02
CA ALA A 102 3.80 -2.49 -8.03
C ALA A 102 3.27 -2.59 -6.58
N PRO A 103 2.92 -1.46 -5.92
CA PRO A 103 2.36 -1.47 -4.57
C PRO A 103 0.86 -1.78 -4.59
N GLY A 104 0.48 -2.97 -4.13
CA GLY A 104 -0.89 -3.45 -4.03
C GLY A 104 -1.13 -4.73 -4.85
N THR A 105 -1.90 -5.65 -4.27
CA THR A 105 -2.20 -6.98 -4.84
C THR A 105 -2.65 -6.94 -6.30
N PRO A 106 -3.63 -6.11 -6.72
CA PRO A 106 -4.08 -6.08 -8.12
C PRO A 106 -2.98 -5.69 -9.11
N PHE A 107 -2.11 -4.76 -8.72
CA PHE A 107 -1.02 -4.26 -9.56
C PHE A 107 0.07 -5.32 -9.76
N VAL A 108 0.43 -6.01 -8.68
CA VAL A 108 1.40 -7.12 -8.74
C VAL A 108 0.88 -8.26 -9.59
N GLN A 109 -0.40 -8.62 -9.44
CA GLN A 109 -1.03 -9.67 -10.26
C GLN A 109 -1.02 -9.31 -11.74
N ALA A 110 -1.38 -8.07 -12.09
CA ALA A 110 -1.35 -7.58 -13.46
C ALA A 110 0.08 -7.58 -14.04
N ALA A 111 1.06 -7.11 -13.27
CA ALA A 111 2.47 -7.14 -13.66
C ALA A 111 2.98 -8.56 -13.86
N LYS A 112 2.66 -9.49 -12.95
CA LYS A 112 3.04 -10.91 -13.04
C LYS A 112 2.42 -11.61 -14.26
N GLN A 113 1.18 -11.26 -14.62
CA GLN A 113 0.53 -11.75 -15.84
C GLN A 113 1.18 -11.20 -17.12
N ALA A 114 1.69 -9.96 -17.07
CA ALA A 114 2.31 -9.32 -18.22
C ALA A 114 3.74 -9.79 -18.48
N THR A 115 4.50 -10.20 -17.44
CA THR A 115 5.90 -10.62 -17.57
C THR A 115 6.29 -11.66 -16.53
N SER A 116 7.12 -12.62 -16.96
CA SER A 116 7.80 -13.58 -16.09
C SER A 116 9.29 -13.29 -15.92
N THR A 117 9.82 -12.27 -16.62
CA THR A 117 11.27 -12.01 -16.71
C THR A 117 11.68 -10.66 -16.12
N ILE A 118 10.86 -9.60 -16.27
CA ILE A 118 11.14 -8.32 -15.65
C ILE A 118 10.92 -8.47 -14.14
N PRO A 119 11.90 -8.12 -13.30
CA PRO A 119 11.75 -8.11 -11.85
C PRO A 119 10.59 -7.23 -11.39
N ILE A 120 9.85 -7.69 -10.39
CA ILE A 120 8.75 -6.95 -9.78
C ILE A 120 9.06 -6.79 -8.30
N VAL A 121 9.11 -5.54 -7.84
CA VAL A 121 9.12 -5.21 -6.41
C VAL A 121 7.70 -4.88 -5.99
N SER A 122 7.19 -5.61 -5.01
CA SER A 122 5.82 -5.51 -4.54
C SER A 122 5.72 -5.02 -3.10
N ILE A 123 4.58 -4.41 -2.80
CA ILE A 123 4.08 -4.29 -1.43
C ILE A 123 2.66 -4.86 -1.47
N SER A 124 2.43 -5.98 -0.76
CA SER A 124 1.16 -6.71 -0.83
C SER A 124 0.82 -7.28 0.55
N PRO A 125 -0.45 -7.27 0.98
CA PRO A 125 -0.84 -7.79 2.29
C PRO A 125 -0.45 -9.26 2.47
N ASP A 126 -0.95 -10.13 1.63
CA ASP A 126 -0.68 -11.58 1.69
C ASP A 126 -0.25 -12.11 0.31
N PRO A 127 1.03 -12.02 -0.06
CA PRO A 127 1.50 -12.48 -1.36
C PRO A 127 1.49 -14.01 -1.52
N VAL A 128 1.41 -14.77 -0.43
CA VAL A 128 1.29 -16.24 -0.48
C VAL A 128 -0.17 -16.65 -0.64
N GLY A 129 -1.07 -16.16 0.21
CA GLY A 129 -2.50 -16.49 0.15
C GLY A 129 -3.15 -16.02 -1.15
N THR A 130 -2.68 -14.92 -1.73
CA THR A 130 -3.15 -14.42 -3.04
C THR A 130 -2.48 -15.09 -4.26
N GLY A 131 -1.56 -16.07 -4.03
CA GLY A 131 -0.90 -16.81 -5.09
C GLY A 131 0.12 -16.00 -5.91
N ILE A 132 0.54 -14.85 -5.41
CA ILE A 132 1.61 -14.05 -6.04
C ILE A 132 2.93 -14.79 -5.99
N VAL A 133 3.26 -15.37 -4.84
CA VAL A 133 4.43 -16.23 -4.63
C VAL A 133 4.03 -17.51 -3.87
N SER A 134 4.87 -18.55 -3.96
CA SER A 134 4.64 -19.79 -3.24
C SER A 134 5.20 -19.77 -1.80
N SER A 135 6.13 -18.89 -1.51
CA SER A 135 6.79 -18.76 -0.20
C SER A 135 7.43 -17.39 -0.06
N LEU A 136 7.39 -16.81 1.14
CA LEU A 136 8.07 -15.55 1.45
C LEU A 136 9.60 -15.75 1.49
N ALA A 137 10.07 -16.85 2.07
CA ALA A 137 11.50 -17.10 2.25
C ALA A 137 12.22 -17.39 0.92
N ARG A 138 11.53 -18.00 -0.04
CA ARG A 138 12.08 -18.33 -1.36
C ARG A 138 11.03 -18.04 -2.45
N PRO A 139 10.88 -16.79 -2.85
CA PRO A 139 9.99 -16.46 -3.95
C PRO A 139 10.52 -17.12 -5.23
N SER A 140 9.86 -18.15 -5.73
CA SER A 140 10.27 -18.91 -6.92
C SER A 140 9.86 -18.22 -8.24
N SER A 141 9.67 -16.90 -8.21
CA SER A 141 9.19 -16.11 -9.35
C SER A 141 10.01 -14.82 -9.53
N ASN A 142 9.63 -14.00 -10.49
CA ASN A 142 10.22 -12.68 -10.70
C ASN A 142 9.73 -11.60 -9.70
N VAL A 143 9.00 -12.00 -8.65
CA VAL A 143 8.42 -11.09 -7.63
C VAL A 143 9.19 -11.20 -6.33
N THR A 144 9.52 -10.07 -5.73
CA THR A 144 10.02 -9.92 -4.35
C THR A 144 9.47 -8.63 -3.74
N GLY A 145 9.82 -8.30 -2.51
CA GLY A 145 9.42 -7.05 -1.86
C GLY A 145 8.95 -7.22 -0.42
N ILE A 146 7.82 -6.60 -0.07
CA ILE A 146 7.30 -6.52 1.30
C ILE A 146 5.93 -7.19 1.38
N SER A 147 5.74 -8.06 2.37
CA SER A 147 4.43 -8.56 2.77
C SER A 147 3.90 -7.70 3.91
N MET A 148 2.84 -6.96 3.66
CA MET A 148 2.15 -6.18 4.69
C MET A 148 1.28 -7.14 5.51
N LEU A 149 1.88 -7.85 6.45
CA LEU A 149 1.13 -8.77 7.31
C LEU A 149 0.09 -7.99 8.10
N THR A 150 -1.17 -8.17 7.75
CA THR A 150 -2.30 -7.51 8.43
C THR A 150 -3.01 -8.43 9.42
N SER A 151 -2.86 -9.76 9.30
CA SER A 151 -3.43 -10.72 10.24
C SER A 151 -2.86 -10.54 11.66
N GLY A 152 -3.71 -10.58 12.67
CA GLY A 152 -3.36 -10.34 14.07
C GLY A 152 -3.44 -8.86 14.49
N THR A 153 -3.35 -7.92 13.56
CA THR A 153 -3.46 -6.50 13.87
C THR A 153 -4.90 -6.01 13.93
N ASP A 154 -5.82 -6.68 13.23
CA ASP A 154 -7.25 -6.37 13.27
C ASP A 154 -7.81 -6.62 14.67
N ALA A 155 -7.46 -7.74 15.30
CA ALA A 155 -7.84 -8.03 16.67
C ALA A 155 -7.30 -6.97 17.64
N LYS A 156 -6.03 -6.55 17.47
CA LYS A 156 -5.43 -5.52 18.32
C LYS A 156 -6.10 -4.16 18.16
N ARG A 157 -6.53 -3.78 16.95
CA ARG A 157 -7.30 -2.54 16.74
C ARG A 157 -8.64 -2.58 17.50
N VAL A 158 -9.34 -3.71 17.48
CA VAL A 158 -10.58 -3.88 18.24
C VAL A 158 -10.33 -3.79 19.75
N GLU A 159 -9.26 -4.40 20.27
CA GLU A 159 -8.87 -4.30 21.68
C GLU A 159 -8.59 -2.86 22.09
N LEU A 160 -7.75 -2.15 21.32
CA LEU A 160 -7.40 -0.75 21.57
C LEU A 160 -8.64 0.15 21.57
N LEU A 161 -9.55 -0.07 20.61
CA LEU A 161 -10.81 0.67 20.53
C LEU A 161 -11.68 0.42 21.77
N LYS A 162 -11.84 -0.85 22.14
CA LYS A 162 -12.66 -1.25 23.31
C LYS A 162 -12.06 -0.75 24.62
N GLU A 163 -10.75 -0.77 24.77
CA GLU A 163 -10.06 -0.21 25.95
C GLU A 163 -10.20 1.31 26.02
N THR A 164 -10.17 1.99 24.86
CA THR A 164 -10.37 3.44 24.78
C THR A 164 -11.81 3.83 25.08
N ILE A 165 -12.78 3.01 24.67
CA ILE A 165 -14.22 3.26 24.83
C ILE A 165 -14.89 2.03 25.45
N PRO A 166 -14.75 1.82 26.77
CA PRO A 166 -15.29 0.62 27.44
C PRO A 166 -16.80 0.46 27.31
N SER A 167 -17.53 1.57 27.13
CA SER A 167 -18.98 1.60 26.94
C SER A 167 -19.44 1.17 25.55
N ALA A 168 -18.56 1.14 24.55
CA ALA A 168 -18.91 0.80 23.18
C ALA A 168 -19.58 -0.59 23.09
N ARG A 169 -20.64 -0.68 22.30
CA ARG A 169 -21.41 -1.90 22.03
C ARG A 169 -21.51 -2.22 20.53
N ARG A 170 -21.56 -1.20 19.68
CA ARG A 170 -21.77 -1.33 18.24
C ARG A 170 -20.67 -0.62 17.49
N VAL A 171 -20.04 -1.34 16.57
CA VAL A 171 -18.94 -0.84 15.74
C VAL A 171 -19.27 -1.08 14.28
N ASP A 172 -19.20 -0.05 13.49
CA ASP A 172 -19.30 -0.17 12.04
C ASP A 172 -17.90 -0.38 11.44
N VAL A 173 -17.80 -1.32 10.48
CA VAL A 173 -16.54 -1.63 9.79
C VAL A 173 -16.69 -1.26 8.32
N PHE A 174 -15.93 -0.24 7.92
CA PHE A 174 -15.91 0.30 6.56
C PHE A 174 -14.83 -0.40 5.74
N TRP A 175 -15.20 -0.99 4.58
CA TRP A 175 -14.30 -1.81 3.78
C TRP A 175 -14.77 -2.02 2.35
N ASP A 176 -13.85 -2.43 1.44
CA ASP A 176 -14.16 -2.79 0.06
C ASP A 176 -14.24 -4.33 -0.10
N PRO A 177 -15.42 -4.90 -0.42
CA PRO A 177 -15.61 -6.34 -0.60
C PRO A 177 -14.96 -6.91 -1.86
N ASN A 178 -14.55 -6.07 -2.81
CA ASN A 178 -13.87 -6.48 -4.04
C ASN A 178 -12.39 -6.82 -3.81
N ILE A 179 -11.85 -6.42 -2.67
CA ILE A 179 -10.46 -6.69 -2.30
C ILE A 179 -10.39 -8.02 -1.54
N ALA A 180 -9.75 -9.01 -2.12
CA ALA A 180 -9.82 -10.42 -1.69
C ALA A 180 -9.40 -10.65 -0.22
N ASP A 181 -8.35 -9.97 0.25
CA ASP A 181 -7.85 -10.09 1.61
C ASP A 181 -8.74 -9.40 2.65
N LYS A 182 -9.54 -8.39 2.28
CA LYS A 182 -10.37 -7.63 3.21
C LYS A 182 -11.51 -8.43 3.82
N ARG A 183 -11.98 -9.46 3.14
CA ARG A 183 -12.95 -10.40 3.73
C ARG A 183 -12.37 -11.17 4.91
N ALA A 184 -11.11 -11.59 4.84
CA ALA A 184 -10.42 -12.25 5.93
C ALA A 184 -10.20 -11.29 7.11
N ASN A 185 -9.81 -10.04 6.85
CA ASN A 185 -9.67 -8.98 7.85
C ASN A 185 -11.01 -8.69 8.56
N LEU A 186 -12.11 -8.59 7.81
CA LEU A 186 -13.44 -8.40 8.39
C LEU A 186 -13.81 -9.56 9.34
N LEU A 187 -13.59 -10.81 8.93
CA LEU A 187 -13.87 -11.98 9.76
C LEU A 187 -13.02 -11.99 11.05
N GLU A 188 -11.75 -11.59 10.98
CA GLU A 188 -10.89 -11.45 12.14
C GLU A 188 -11.40 -10.36 13.08
N THR A 189 -11.74 -9.19 12.54
CA THR A 189 -12.35 -8.06 13.27
C THR A 189 -13.64 -8.49 13.97
N GLN A 190 -14.53 -9.21 13.28
CA GLN A 190 -15.79 -9.70 13.84
C GLN A 190 -15.57 -10.69 14.98
N ARG A 191 -14.62 -11.62 14.85
CA ARG A 191 -14.27 -12.57 15.92
C ARG A 191 -13.73 -11.86 17.16
N ALA A 192 -12.78 -10.95 16.96
CA ALA A 192 -12.20 -10.16 18.05
C ALA A 192 -13.27 -9.31 18.75
N ALA A 193 -14.12 -8.64 17.98
CA ALA A 193 -15.22 -7.82 18.48
C ALA A 193 -16.22 -8.65 19.32
N SER A 194 -16.61 -9.83 18.83
CA SER A 194 -17.51 -10.74 19.53
C SER A 194 -16.96 -11.18 20.89
N ASN A 195 -15.66 -11.48 20.96
CA ASN A 195 -14.97 -11.84 22.21
C ASN A 195 -14.98 -10.70 23.25
N LEU A 196 -15.08 -9.45 22.79
CA LEU A 196 -15.12 -8.25 23.64
C LEU A 196 -16.53 -7.69 23.83
N GLY A 197 -17.57 -8.42 23.41
CA GLY A 197 -18.96 -8.02 23.54
C GLY A 197 -19.37 -6.85 22.63
N LEU A 198 -18.67 -6.68 21.51
CA LEU A 198 -19.00 -5.69 20.48
C LEU A 198 -19.78 -6.36 19.34
N GLN A 199 -20.80 -5.65 18.85
CA GLN A 199 -21.53 -6.02 17.63
C GLN A 199 -20.93 -5.27 16.45
N VAL A 200 -20.51 -6.01 15.42
CA VAL A 200 -19.96 -5.46 14.19
C VAL A 200 -21.04 -5.38 13.11
N ARG A 201 -21.16 -4.22 12.46
CA ARG A 201 -21.87 -4.07 11.20
C ARG A 201 -20.90 -3.82 10.06
N SER A 202 -21.06 -4.57 9.00
CA SER A 202 -20.31 -4.39 7.75
C SER A 202 -20.87 -3.22 6.97
N ARG A 203 -19.98 -2.32 6.51
CA ARG A 203 -20.26 -1.16 5.66
C ARG A 203 -19.43 -1.28 4.40
N GLU A 204 -20.03 -1.80 3.37
CA GLU A 204 -19.36 -2.06 2.10
C GLU A 204 -19.35 -0.80 1.23
N VAL A 205 -18.18 -0.49 0.65
CA VAL A 205 -17.99 0.57 -0.32
C VAL A 205 -17.17 0.03 -1.48
N THR A 206 -17.69 0.15 -2.70
CA THR A 206 -17.10 -0.44 -3.91
C THR A 206 -16.57 0.60 -4.90
N ASP A 207 -16.95 1.86 -4.73
CA ASP A 207 -16.54 2.95 -5.60
C ASP A 207 -16.59 4.30 -4.85
N PRO A 208 -15.91 5.34 -5.39
CA PRO A 208 -15.87 6.68 -4.76
C PRO A 208 -17.24 7.35 -4.56
N ASN A 209 -18.24 7.04 -5.40
CA ASN A 209 -19.56 7.63 -5.30
C ASN A 209 -20.41 6.96 -4.22
N GLY A 210 -20.04 5.74 -3.81
CA GLY A 210 -20.70 4.98 -2.75
C GLY A 210 -20.45 5.52 -1.35
N PHE A 211 -19.44 6.39 -1.15
CA PHE A 211 -19.12 6.93 0.18
C PHE A 211 -20.28 7.64 0.84
N ASP A 212 -20.98 8.52 0.12
CA ASP A 212 -22.02 9.35 0.70
C ASP A 212 -23.20 8.50 1.20
N ALA A 213 -23.63 7.50 0.44
CA ALA A 213 -24.69 6.58 0.84
C ALA A 213 -24.29 5.74 2.08
N VAL A 214 -23.03 5.29 2.14
CA VAL A 214 -22.53 4.55 3.30
C VAL A 214 -22.42 5.46 4.52
N PHE A 215 -21.97 6.70 4.36
CA PHE A 215 -21.90 7.69 5.43
C PHE A 215 -23.28 8.04 5.97
N GLU A 216 -24.29 8.24 5.12
CA GLU A 216 -25.68 8.43 5.54
C GLU A 216 -26.20 7.24 6.35
N ALA A 217 -25.92 6.01 5.91
CA ALA A 217 -26.31 4.83 6.62
C ALA A 217 -25.63 4.71 8.00
N ILE A 218 -24.35 5.03 8.10
CA ILE A 218 -23.60 5.05 9.38
C ILE A 218 -24.20 6.13 10.30
N ALA A 219 -24.41 7.35 9.78
CA ALA A 219 -24.98 8.46 10.56
C ALA A 219 -26.39 8.15 11.08
N GLY A 220 -27.23 7.48 10.25
CA GLY A 220 -28.57 7.05 10.65
C GLY A 220 -28.56 6.00 11.75
N ASP A 221 -27.61 5.09 11.71
CA ASP A 221 -27.51 3.96 12.65
C ASP A 221 -26.80 4.31 13.97
N ARG A 222 -26.00 5.38 13.98
CA ARG A 222 -25.26 5.88 15.14
C ARG A 222 -24.50 4.78 15.89
N PRO A 223 -23.47 4.18 15.29
CA PRO A 223 -22.58 3.26 16.00
C PRO A 223 -21.79 3.99 17.07
N ASP A 224 -21.15 3.25 17.97
CA ASP A 224 -20.32 3.84 19.02
C ASP A 224 -18.88 4.13 18.53
N ALA A 225 -18.47 3.49 17.42
CA ALA A 225 -17.16 3.70 16.81
C ALA A 225 -17.11 3.20 15.35
N LEU A 226 -16.07 3.61 14.65
CA LEU A 226 -15.79 3.23 13.26
C LEU A 226 -14.41 2.57 13.16
N ILE A 227 -14.35 1.41 12.50
CA ILE A 227 -13.10 0.77 12.07
C ILE A 227 -13.04 0.85 10.54
N THR A 228 -11.90 1.25 9.98
CA THR A 228 -11.68 1.22 8.54
C THR A 228 -10.63 0.17 8.20
N LEU A 229 -10.99 -0.80 7.36
CA LEU A 229 -10.04 -1.75 6.77
C LEU A 229 -9.44 -1.13 5.52
N VAL A 230 -8.13 -0.93 5.58
CA VAL A 230 -7.41 -0.14 4.58
C VAL A 230 -7.05 -0.96 3.36
N ASP A 231 -7.32 -0.42 2.19
CA ASP A 231 -6.86 -0.87 0.89
C ASP A 231 -6.31 0.31 0.08
N ALA A 232 -5.91 0.07 -1.16
CA ALA A 232 -5.37 1.13 -2.02
C ALA A 232 -6.40 2.24 -2.31
N PHE A 233 -7.68 1.91 -2.34
CA PHE A 233 -8.77 2.84 -2.60
C PHE A 233 -9.11 3.69 -1.36
N THR A 234 -9.35 3.06 -0.21
CA THR A 234 -9.61 3.77 1.05
C THR A 234 -8.41 4.60 1.48
N ASN A 235 -7.18 4.12 1.21
CA ASN A 235 -5.95 4.86 1.48
C ASN A 235 -5.87 6.22 0.77
N GLY A 236 -6.45 6.35 -0.42
CA GLY A 236 -6.56 7.62 -1.15
C GLY A 236 -7.61 8.59 -0.58
N ASN A 237 -8.53 8.11 0.25
CA ASN A 237 -9.72 8.83 0.72
C ASN A 237 -9.76 9.08 2.24
N TRP A 238 -8.61 8.97 2.95
CA TRP A 238 -8.54 9.22 4.39
C TRP A 238 -9.22 10.51 4.86
N PRO A 239 -8.98 11.66 4.20
CA PRO A 239 -9.57 12.91 4.68
C PRO A 239 -11.10 12.82 4.76
N ARG A 240 -11.75 12.25 3.74
CA ARG A 240 -13.22 12.10 3.74
C ARG A 240 -13.72 11.23 4.89
N VAL A 241 -13.03 10.08 5.14
CA VAL A 241 -13.42 9.15 6.21
C VAL A 241 -13.18 9.78 7.59
N ALA A 242 -12.05 10.45 7.78
CA ALA A 242 -11.70 11.09 9.05
C ALA A 242 -12.60 12.29 9.35
N GLU A 243 -12.87 13.15 8.35
CA GLU A 243 -13.77 14.29 8.45
C GLU A 243 -15.19 13.83 8.81
N PHE A 244 -15.73 12.85 8.08
CA PHE A 244 -17.03 12.25 8.40
C PHE A 244 -17.09 11.71 9.84
N ALA A 245 -16.08 10.93 10.26
CA ALA A 245 -16.04 10.37 11.60
C ALA A 245 -16.06 11.47 12.67
N LEU A 246 -15.30 12.54 12.46
CA LEU A 246 -15.24 13.67 13.38
C LEU A 246 -16.57 14.45 13.42
N GLU A 247 -17.17 14.75 12.26
CA GLU A 247 -18.48 15.42 12.16
C GLU A 247 -19.59 14.64 12.88
N GLN A 248 -19.57 13.32 12.76
CA GLN A 248 -20.54 12.43 13.42
C GLN A 248 -20.17 12.13 14.89
N ARG A 249 -19.08 12.70 15.39
CA ARG A 249 -18.51 12.40 16.72
C ARG A 249 -18.26 10.91 16.94
N LEU A 250 -17.80 10.23 15.92
CA LEU A 250 -17.48 8.81 15.93
C LEU A 250 -15.98 8.60 16.19
N PRO A 251 -15.59 8.05 17.33
CA PRO A 251 -14.24 7.56 17.51
C PRO A 251 -13.86 6.58 16.43
N SER A 252 -12.71 6.77 15.79
CA SER A 252 -12.32 5.95 14.65
C SER A 252 -10.91 5.39 14.80
N ILE A 253 -10.73 4.16 14.32
CA ILE A 253 -9.42 3.49 14.24
C ILE A 253 -9.22 2.85 12.88
N CYS A 254 -7.99 2.90 12.39
CA CYS A 254 -7.56 2.14 11.22
C CYS A 254 -6.08 1.71 11.33
N GLU A 255 -5.52 1.17 10.26
CA GLU A 255 -4.13 0.70 10.25
C GLU A 255 -3.10 1.78 9.86
N ALA A 256 -3.51 2.95 9.37
CA ALA A 256 -2.58 3.91 8.80
C ALA A 256 -2.55 5.25 9.53
N ARG A 257 -1.33 5.70 9.85
CA ARG A 257 -1.05 7.00 10.46
C ARG A 257 -1.71 8.18 9.72
N GLY A 258 -1.84 8.07 8.40
CA GLY A 258 -2.49 9.10 7.57
C GLY A 258 -3.93 9.40 7.96
N HIS A 259 -4.67 8.44 8.51
CA HIS A 259 -6.01 8.64 9.06
C HIS A 259 -5.96 9.61 10.25
N VAL A 260 -5.02 9.42 11.16
CA VAL A 260 -4.88 10.27 12.36
C VAL A 260 -4.48 11.69 11.99
N THR A 261 -3.53 11.86 11.06
CA THR A 261 -3.14 13.20 10.58
C THR A 261 -4.24 13.91 9.78
N SER A 262 -5.27 13.18 9.37
CA SER A 262 -6.46 13.74 8.69
C SER A 262 -7.65 13.97 9.63
N GLY A 263 -7.47 13.81 10.95
CA GLY A 263 -8.51 14.05 11.95
C GLY A 263 -9.13 12.80 12.58
N GLY A 264 -8.70 11.59 12.20
CA GLY A 264 -9.10 10.36 12.87
C GLY A 264 -8.54 10.24 14.29
N LEU A 265 -9.15 9.42 15.15
CA LEU A 265 -8.77 9.33 16.56
C LEU A 265 -7.45 8.58 16.75
N MET A 266 -7.35 7.39 16.18
CA MET A 266 -6.15 6.56 16.35
C MET A 266 -5.86 5.67 15.15
N SER A 267 -4.62 5.20 15.07
CA SER A 267 -4.24 4.14 14.16
C SER A 267 -3.33 3.13 14.86
N TYR A 268 -3.46 1.87 14.46
CA TYR A 268 -2.53 0.82 14.84
C TYR A 268 -2.18 -0.01 13.63
N GLY A 269 -0.95 0.09 13.18
CA GLY A 269 -0.48 -0.57 11.98
C GLY A 269 0.99 -0.31 11.69
N GLN A 270 1.39 -0.70 10.50
CA GLN A 270 2.76 -0.55 10.02
C GLN A 270 3.01 0.86 9.50
N ASP A 271 4.24 1.36 9.63
CA ASP A 271 4.64 2.59 8.92
C ASP A 271 4.79 2.31 7.42
N PHE A 272 3.73 2.59 6.67
CA PHE A 272 3.69 2.35 5.23
C PHE A 272 4.78 3.13 4.48
N ALA A 273 5.15 4.32 4.95
CA ALA A 273 6.23 5.11 4.34
C ALA A 273 7.59 4.40 4.53
N ASN A 274 7.81 3.78 5.69
CA ASN A 274 9.00 2.98 5.93
C ASN A 274 9.03 1.74 5.04
N GLU A 275 7.90 1.08 4.82
CA GLU A 275 7.83 -0.09 3.94
C GLU A 275 8.09 0.29 2.46
N ILE A 276 7.66 1.48 2.05
CA ILE A 276 8.03 2.05 0.73
C ILE A 276 9.55 2.27 0.62
N ARG A 277 10.19 2.81 1.67
CA ARG A 277 11.66 2.97 1.70
C ARG A 277 12.35 1.60 1.63
N ARG A 278 11.85 0.62 2.35
CA ARG A 278 12.38 -0.76 2.28
C ARG A 278 12.20 -1.35 0.88
N ALA A 279 11.08 -1.15 0.21
CA ALA A 279 10.88 -1.58 -1.17
C ALA A 279 11.90 -0.95 -2.12
N ALA A 280 12.30 0.30 -1.90
CA ALA A 280 13.37 0.93 -2.67
C ALA A 280 14.72 0.23 -2.48
N THR A 281 15.02 -0.34 -1.31
CA THR A 281 16.25 -1.12 -1.11
C THR A 281 16.25 -2.43 -1.91
N PHE A 282 15.09 -3.06 -2.10
CA PHE A 282 14.96 -4.21 -3.00
C PHE A 282 15.18 -3.81 -4.46
N ALA A 283 14.63 -2.67 -4.87
CA ALA A 283 14.85 -2.15 -6.22
C ALA A 283 16.32 -1.87 -6.49
N ASP A 284 17.04 -1.23 -5.56
CA ASP A 284 18.48 -0.99 -5.68
C ASP A 284 19.27 -2.30 -5.80
N ARG A 285 18.98 -3.30 -4.94
CA ARG A 285 19.65 -4.62 -5.03
C ARG A 285 19.43 -5.27 -6.38
N ILE A 286 18.23 -5.18 -6.96
CA ILE A 286 17.90 -5.74 -8.27
C ILE A 286 18.64 -4.99 -9.37
N LEU A 287 18.66 -3.66 -9.33
CA LEU A 287 19.38 -2.84 -10.31
C LEU A 287 20.89 -3.08 -10.27
N ARG A 288 21.43 -3.50 -9.14
CA ARG A 288 22.84 -3.96 -8.98
C ARG A 288 23.05 -5.41 -9.43
N GLY A 289 22.04 -6.08 -10.00
CA GLY A 289 22.13 -7.45 -10.51
C GLY A 289 21.63 -8.55 -9.58
N GLY A 290 21.05 -8.21 -8.43
CA GLY A 290 20.38 -9.16 -7.55
C GLY A 290 19.17 -9.80 -8.24
N LYS A 291 18.90 -11.07 -7.94
CA LYS A 291 17.75 -11.78 -8.52
C LYS A 291 16.59 -11.81 -7.54
N PRO A 292 15.35 -11.54 -7.98
CA PRO A 292 14.17 -11.64 -7.12
C PRO A 292 14.06 -12.98 -6.38
N THR A 293 14.43 -14.09 -7.03
CA THR A 293 14.42 -15.44 -6.43
C THR A 293 15.40 -15.65 -5.28
N GLU A 294 16.39 -14.78 -5.14
CA GLU A 294 17.41 -14.80 -4.09
C GLU A 294 17.10 -13.78 -2.98
N LEU A 295 16.08 -12.96 -3.16
CA LEU A 295 15.66 -11.91 -2.23
C LEU A 295 14.36 -12.34 -1.54
N PRO A 296 14.39 -12.78 -0.28
CA PRO A 296 13.19 -13.11 0.48
C PRO A 296 12.21 -11.91 0.53
N ILE A 297 10.91 -12.19 0.53
CA ILE A 297 9.90 -11.18 0.84
C ILE A 297 9.96 -10.92 2.34
N GLU A 298 10.19 -9.67 2.70
CA GLU A 298 10.28 -9.27 4.10
C GLU A 298 8.91 -8.96 4.68
N GLN A 299 8.76 -9.22 5.99
CA GLN A 299 7.58 -8.86 6.77
C GLN A 299 7.96 -7.76 7.76
N PRO A 300 7.16 -6.71 7.90
CA PRO A 300 7.35 -5.73 8.96
C PRO A 300 7.27 -6.37 10.34
N THR A 301 8.12 -5.92 11.24
CA THR A 301 8.16 -6.40 12.63
C THR A 301 7.74 -5.32 13.62
N LYS A 302 7.50 -4.09 13.14
CA LYS A 302 7.10 -2.96 13.98
C LYS A 302 5.70 -2.51 13.61
N PHE A 303 4.91 -2.27 14.64
CA PHE A 303 3.57 -1.70 14.54
C PHE A 303 3.52 -0.47 15.44
N ASP A 304 3.01 0.62 14.92
CA ASP A 304 2.93 1.89 15.63
C ASP A 304 1.48 2.19 16.01
N LEU A 305 1.29 2.52 17.28
CA LEU A 305 0.06 3.12 17.80
C LEU A 305 0.23 4.63 17.75
N VAL A 306 -0.57 5.29 16.92
CA VAL A 306 -0.63 6.76 16.82
C VAL A 306 -1.98 7.24 17.31
N ILE A 307 -2.00 8.29 18.13
CA ILE A 307 -3.22 8.84 18.74
C ILE A 307 -3.26 10.34 18.49
N SER A 308 -4.43 10.88 18.10
CA SER A 308 -4.68 12.32 18.08
C SER A 308 -5.29 12.76 19.41
N LYS A 309 -4.52 13.51 20.19
CA LYS A 309 -5.03 14.14 21.40
C LYS A 309 -6.09 15.20 21.08
N LYS A 310 -5.84 16.01 20.05
CA LYS A 310 -6.81 16.99 19.54
C LYS A 310 -8.15 16.35 19.23
N THR A 311 -8.18 15.27 18.45
CA THR A 311 -9.42 14.56 18.09
C THR A 311 -10.09 13.95 19.33
N ALA A 312 -9.32 13.40 20.27
CA ALA A 312 -9.87 12.90 21.53
C ALA A 312 -10.58 14.01 22.32
N ASP A 313 -9.96 15.18 22.44
CA ASP A 313 -10.53 16.35 23.13
C ASP A 313 -11.82 16.85 22.42
N GLU A 314 -11.83 16.91 21.09
CA GLU A 314 -13.00 17.29 20.28
C GLU A 314 -14.16 16.29 20.42
N LEU A 315 -13.86 15.00 20.58
CA LEU A 315 -14.84 13.94 20.84
C LEU A 315 -15.30 13.90 22.32
N GLY A 316 -14.61 14.62 23.21
CA GLY A 316 -14.86 14.57 24.67
C GLY A 316 -14.39 13.27 25.30
N LEU A 317 -13.39 12.62 24.73
CA LEU A 317 -12.84 11.35 25.20
C LEU A 317 -11.58 11.56 26.05
N THR A 318 -11.51 10.85 27.15
CA THR A 318 -10.27 10.73 27.93
C THR A 318 -9.59 9.42 27.54
N ILE A 319 -8.43 9.52 26.88
CA ILE A 319 -7.66 8.33 26.52
C ILE A 319 -7.05 7.72 27.79
N PRO A 320 -7.26 6.43 28.06
CA PRO A 320 -6.68 5.75 29.21
C PRO A 320 -5.15 5.82 29.23
N GLN A 321 -4.58 5.96 30.43
CA GLN A 321 -3.13 6.03 30.59
C GLN A 321 -2.41 4.77 30.07
N SER A 322 -3.07 3.60 30.16
CA SER A 322 -2.58 2.34 29.60
C SER A 322 -2.41 2.38 28.07
N ILE A 323 -3.32 3.09 27.37
CA ILE A 323 -3.25 3.31 25.92
C ILE A 323 -2.18 4.35 25.58
N LEU A 324 -2.13 5.48 26.32
CA LEU A 324 -1.10 6.49 26.09
C LEU A 324 0.32 5.94 26.30
N ALA A 325 0.51 5.04 27.27
CA ALA A 325 1.80 4.38 27.50
C ALA A 325 2.22 3.41 26.38
N GLN A 326 1.28 2.92 25.59
CA GLN A 326 1.54 2.07 24.42
C GLN A 326 1.77 2.89 23.13
N ALA A 327 1.42 4.19 23.14
CA ALA A 327 1.50 5.02 21.94
C ALA A 327 2.97 5.24 21.54
N ASN A 328 3.26 5.04 20.26
CA ASN A 328 4.53 5.40 19.64
C ASN A 328 4.57 6.89 19.28
N GLU A 329 3.40 7.47 19.00
CA GLU A 329 3.25 8.88 18.67
C GLU A 329 1.91 9.43 19.19
N ILE A 330 1.96 10.63 19.76
CA ILE A 330 0.77 11.40 20.15
C ILE A 330 0.81 12.70 19.35
N ILE A 331 -0.23 12.94 18.54
CA ILE A 331 -0.40 14.16 17.75
C ILE A 331 -1.25 15.13 18.57
N GLU A 332 -0.69 16.32 18.82
CA GLU A 332 -1.31 17.41 19.59
C GLU A 332 -2.42 18.11 18.80
#